data_d4308cb73fa930bdc40cf94f5b7930c3
#
_entry.id   d4308cb73fa930bdc40cf94f5b7930c3
#
_cell.length_a   1.000
_cell.length_b   1.000
_cell.length_c   1.000
_cell.angle_alpha   90.00
_cell.angle_beta   90.00
_cell.angle_gamma   90.00
#
_symmetry.space_group_name_H-M   'P 1'
#
loop_
_entity.id
_entity.type
_entity.pdbx_description
1 polymer ?
#
loop_
_entity_poly.entity_id
_entity_poly.type
_entity_poly.pdbx_seq_one_letter_code
_entity_poly.pdbx_strand_id
1 'polypeptide(L)'
;MAKNLYIDASHPNETRVVLKSDENIEDYEYESINNSLIKNNIYLGKVSRIEPSLQAAFVDFGRDRHGFLSFNDIQSDYYQIPTSDLEKIKEEEEKVREELTKEDEKIDETSNSDNNDDLESKDPIEQTPLQNKLEEDKKEKRYPRKKYKIQEVIKPNQVILIQVLKDERGLKGAALTTFISIAGKYIVLMPNTPKGGGISRKIFNPSERKKIRNILNDITIPKEMG
;
A
#
# COMPACT_ATOMS: atom_id res chain seq x y z
N MET A 1 -23.42 -20.94 11.54
CA MET A 1 -22.15 -20.75 12.29
C MET A 1 -22.31 -19.54 13.17
N ALA A 2 -22.23 -19.73 14.48
CA ALA A 2 -22.31 -18.63 15.45
C ALA A 2 -20.93 -17.98 15.57
N LYS A 3 -20.90 -16.64 15.43
CA LYS A 3 -19.68 -15.85 15.65
C LYS A 3 -19.80 -15.15 17.01
N ASN A 4 -18.82 -15.35 17.85
CA ASN A 4 -18.73 -14.76 19.17
C ASN A 4 -17.61 -13.74 19.22
N LEU A 5 -17.88 -12.57 19.78
CA LEU A 5 -16.90 -11.52 20.02
C LEU A 5 -16.57 -11.53 21.52
N TYR A 6 -15.32 -11.76 21.86
CA TYR A 6 -14.80 -11.69 23.22
C TYR A 6 -13.96 -10.44 23.37
N ILE A 7 -14.26 -9.65 24.40
CA ILE A 7 -13.53 -8.42 24.71
C ILE A 7 -13.02 -8.54 26.15
N ASP A 8 -11.70 -8.47 26.30
CA ASP A 8 -11.04 -8.44 27.59
C ASP A 8 -10.40 -7.06 27.80
N ALA A 9 -10.94 -6.30 28.74
CA ALA A 9 -10.45 -5.00 29.19
C ALA A 9 -10.15 -5.01 30.71
N SER A 10 -9.79 -6.17 31.26
CA SER A 10 -9.47 -6.35 32.67
C SER A 10 -8.21 -5.61 33.12
N HIS A 11 -7.27 -5.37 32.18
CA HIS A 11 -6.09 -4.56 32.45
C HIS A 11 -6.33 -3.09 32.08
N PRO A 12 -5.98 -2.12 32.93
CA PRO A 12 -6.31 -0.71 32.71
C PRO A 12 -5.62 -0.09 31.48
N ASN A 13 -4.56 -0.71 30.98
CA ASN A 13 -3.75 -0.17 29.88
C ASN A 13 -3.79 -1.04 28.61
N GLU A 14 -4.58 -2.09 28.61
CA GLU A 14 -4.62 -3.06 27.49
C GLU A 14 -6.05 -3.51 27.22
N THR A 15 -6.39 -3.60 25.95
CA THR A 15 -7.65 -4.21 25.48
C THR A 15 -7.35 -5.29 24.47
N ARG A 16 -7.96 -6.44 24.63
CA ARG A 16 -7.84 -7.59 23.73
C ARG A 16 -9.20 -7.92 23.18
N VAL A 17 -9.28 -8.08 21.86
CA VAL A 17 -10.52 -8.40 21.17
C VAL A 17 -10.29 -9.65 20.32
N VAL A 18 -11.14 -10.66 20.48
CA VAL A 18 -11.07 -11.93 19.75
C VAL A 18 -12.39 -12.19 19.07
N LEU A 19 -12.39 -12.36 17.77
CA LEU A 19 -13.52 -12.87 17.00
C LEU A 19 -13.34 -14.39 16.80
N LYS A 20 -14.25 -15.17 17.39
CA LYS A 20 -14.24 -16.63 17.31
C LYS A 20 -15.46 -17.14 16.57
N SER A 21 -15.26 -18.03 15.60
CA SER A 21 -16.30 -18.80 14.92
C SER A 21 -16.16 -20.25 15.29
N ASP A 22 -17.15 -20.79 15.99
CA ASP A 22 -17.15 -22.14 16.55
C ASP A 22 -15.83 -22.48 17.30
N GLU A 23 -14.90 -23.25 16.69
CA GLU A 23 -13.63 -23.61 17.32
C GLU A 23 -12.43 -22.77 16.82
N ASN A 24 -12.61 -21.98 15.76
CA ASN A 24 -11.51 -21.24 15.15
C ASN A 24 -11.53 -19.76 15.53
N ILE A 25 -10.35 -19.19 15.80
CA ILE A 25 -10.14 -17.76 15.95
C ILE A 25 -10.02 -17.18 14.54
N GLU A 26 -10.97 -16.31 14.16
CA GLU A 26 -10.98 -15.63 12.86
C GLU A 26 -10.14 -14.37 12.86
N ASP A 27 -10.16 -13.63 13.99
CA ASP A 27 -9.44 -12.37 14.10
C ASP A 27 -9.04 -12.11 15.55
N TYR A 28 -7.92 -11.42 15.74
CA TYR A 28 -7.40 -11.03 17.05
C TYR A 28 -6.80 -9.64 16.97
N GLU A 29 -7.27 -8.74 17.83
CA GLU A 29 -6.71 -7.41 17.99
C GLU A 29 -6.25 -7.20 19.41
N TYR A 30 -5.13 -6.51 19.53
CA TYR A 30 -4.53 -6.12 20.80
C TYR A 30 -4.16 -4.64 20.73
N GLU A 31 -4.66 -3.86 21.67
CA GLU A 31 -4.36 -2.45 21.80
C GLU A 31 -3.78 -2.17 23.18
N SER A 32 -2.70 -1.39 23.24
CA SER A 32 -2.09 -0.91 24.47
C SER A 32 -1.95 0.60 24.43
N ILE A 33 -2.35 1.26 25.50
CA ILE A 33 -2.25 2.73 25.64
C ILE A 33 -0.78 3.19 25.56
N ASN A 34 0.14 2.39 26.09
CA ASN A 34 1.55 2.73 26.13
C ASN A 34 2.27 2.56 24.77
N ASN A 35 1.67 1.85 23.84
CA ASN A 35 2.23 1.57 22.52
C ASN A 35 1.17 1.78 21.45
N SER A 36 0.76 3.03 21.26
CA SER A 36 -0.17 3.37 20.19
C SER A 36 0.49 3.15 18.83
N LEU A 37 0.00 2.17 18.08
CA LEU A 37 0.41 1.90 16.72
C LEU A 37 0.05 3.10 15.84
N ILE A 38 1.05 3.66 15.16
CA ILE A 38 0.85 4.79 14.23
C ILE A 38 0.74 4.34 12.78
N LYS A 39 0.90 3.04 12.51
CA LYS A 39 0.78 2.48 11.17
C LYS A 39 -0.55 2.86 10.53
N ASN A 40 -0.50 3.24 9.26
CA ASN A 40 -1.62 3.73 8.45
C ASN A 40 -2.18 5.11 8.84
N ASN A 41 -1.70 5.74 9.91
CA ASN A 41 -2.08 7.11 10.22
C ASN A 41 -1.52 8.09 9.19
N ILE A 42 -2.26 9.18 8.98
CA ILE A 42 -1.90 10.24 8.03
C ILE A 42 -1.53 11.49 8.82
N TYR A 43 -0.41 12.11 8.45
CA TYR A 43 0.13 13.31 9.08
C TYR A 43 0.52 14.35 8.05
N LEU A 44 0.51 15.61 8.45
CA LEU A 44 1.18 16.66 7.74
C LEU A 44 2.63 16.73 8.25
N GLY A 45 3.58 16.42 7.35
CA GLY A 45 5.00 16.36 7.67
C GLY A 45 5.78 17.49 6.99
N LYS A 46 6.91 17.84 7.58
CA LYS A 46 7.85 18.82 7.05
C LYS A 46 9.17 18.13 6.74
N VAL A 47 9.67 18.26 5.51
CA VAL A 47 10.99 17.72 5.14
C VAL A 47 12.07 18.41 5.95
N SER A 48 12.75 17.66 6.80
CA SER A 48 13.82 18.16 7.68
C SER A 48 15.14 18.19 6.92
N ARG A 49 15.53 17.06 6.33
CA ARG A 49 16.76 16.94 5.54
C ARG A 49 16.61 15.93 4.43
N ILE A 50 17.44 16.09 3.41
CA ILE A 50 17.54 15.17 2.28
C ILE A 50 18.87 14.46 2.35
N GLU A 51 18.87 13.15 2.12
CA GLU A 51 20.07 12.32 2.09
C GLU A 51 20.24 11.73 0.67
N PRO A 52 21.07 12.38 -0.17
CA PRO A 52 21.24 11.95 -1.55
C PRO A 52 21.84 10.56 -1.71
N SER A 53 22.69 10.13 -0.78
CA SER A 53 23.31 8.80 -0.80
C SER A 53 22.31 7.68 -0.65
N LEU A 54 21.21 7.92 0.08
CA LEU A 54 20.13 6.97 0.30
C LEU A 54 18.94 7.19 -0.66
N GLN A 55 18.99 8.24 -1.47
CA GLN A 55 17.82 8.69 -2.25
C GLN A 55 16.56 8.76 -1.39
N ALA A 56 16.66 9.41 -0.23
CA ALA A 56 15.61 9.50 0.76
C ALA A 56 15.58 10.88 1.44
N ALA A 57 14.41 11.21 2.00
CA ALA A 57 14.22 12.38 2.85
C ALA A 57 13.86 11.95 4.27
N PHE A 58 14.26 12.76 5.24
CA PHE A 58 13.81 12.64 6.62
C PHE A 58 12.75 13.71 6.87
N VAL A 59 11.63 13.29 7.42
CA VAL A 59 10.44 14.12 7.60
C VAL A 59 10.10 14.22 9.07
N ASP A 60 9.97 15.45 9.53
CA ASP A 60 9.40 15.76 10.84
C ASP A 60 7.87 15.77 10.73
N PHE A 61 7.21 14.93 11.50
CA PHE A 61 5.75 14.78 11.53
C PHE A 61 5.18 14.84 12.96
N GLY A 62 5.92 15.51 13.87
CA GLY A 62 5.49 15.75 15.24
C GLY A 62 5.78 14.62 16.21
N ARG A 63 6.72 13.73 15.86
CA ARG A 63 7.23 12.66 16.74
C ARG A 63 8.66 12.95 17.14
N ASP A 64 9.16 12.27 18.18
CA ASP A 64 10.54 12.41 18.67
C ASP A 64 11.58 12.08 17.61
N ARG A 65 11.20 11.19 16.67
CA ARG A 65 12.09 10.75 15.58
C ARG A 65 11.51 11.12 14.23
N HIS A 66 12.40 11.61 13.37
CA HIS A 66 12.03 11.86 11.98
C HIS A 66 11.75 10.56 11.25
N GLY A 67 10.70 10.55 10.44
CA GLY A 67 10.37 9.42 9.58
C GLY A 67 11.24 9.38 8.33
N PHE A 68 11.41 8.19 7.79
CA PHE A 68 12.18 7.91 6.57
C PHE A 68 11.21 7.84 5.38
N LEU A 69 11.44 8.68 4.38
CA LEU A 69 10.67 8.75 3.15
C LEU A 69 11.59 8.46 1.96
N SER A 70 11.40 7.30 1.33
CA SER A 70 12.15 6.92 0.14
C SER A 70 11.71 7.74 -1.07
N PHE A 71 12.61 8.00 -2.02
CA PHE A 71 12.27 8.70 -3.27
C PHE A 71 11.17 8.00 -4.07
N ASN A 72 11.10 6.67 -4.01
CA ASN A 72 10.06 5.90 -4.70
C ASN A 72 8.67 6.04 -4.05
N ASP A 73 8.64 6.46 -2.80
CA ASP A 73 7.42 6.68 -2.03
C ASP A 73 6.93 8.13 -2.08
N ILE A 74 7.56 8.98 -2.93
CA ILE A 74 7.17 10.38 -3.15
C ILE A 74 6.41 10.49 -4.46
N GLN A 75 5.18 10.99 -4.39
CA GLN A 75 4.33 11.27 -5.53
C GLN A 75 4.87 12.44 -6.35
N SER A 76 4.69 12.39 -7.68
CA SER A 76 5.15 13.40 -8.62
C SER A 76 4.57 14.81 -8.37
N ASP A 77 3.39 14.92 -7.77
CA ASP A 77 2.78 16.22 -7.45
C ASP A 77 3.58 17.06 -6.45
N TYR A 78 4.41 16.42 -5.64
CA TYR A 78 5.31 17.13 -4.71
C TYR A 78 6.63 17.58 -5.36
N TYR A 79 6.88 17.23 -6.62
CA TYR A 79 8.13 17.57 -7.29
C TYR A 79 8.17 19.03 -7.68
N GLN A 80 9.25 19.70 -7.30
CA GLN A 80 9.52 21.10 -7.66
C GLN A 80 10.38 21.17 -8.92
N ILE A 81 9.83 20.74 -10.05
CA ILE A 81 10.45 20.72 -11.37
C ILE A 81 9.65 21.57 -12.36
N PRO A 82 10.22 21.91 -13.53
CA PRO A 82 9.46 22.61 -14.58
C PRO A 82 8.19 21.87 -14.98
N THR A 83 7.13 22.61 -15.23
CA THR A 83 5.79 22.06 -15.57
C THR A 83 5.82 21.15 -16.80
N SER A 84 6.64 21.48 -17.79
CA SER A 84 6.82 20.67 -19.01
C SER A 84 7.36 19.26 -18.73
N ASP A 85 8.20 19.10 -17.70
CA ASP A 85 8.75 17.83 -17.34
C ASP A 85 7.85 17.07 -16.38
N LEU A 86 7.10 17.81 -15.54
CA LEU A 86 6.06 17.23 -14.69
C LEU A 86 4.94 16.59 -15.53
N GLU A 87 4.51 17.26 -16.60
CA GLU A 87 3.50 16.73 -17.52
C GLU A 87 3.96 15.44 -18.18
N LYS A 88 5.21 15.37 -18.64
CA LYS A 88 5.77 14.14 -19.21
C LYS A 88 5.81 12.98 -18.21
N ILE A 89 6.19 13.26 -16.95
CA ILE A 89 6.21 12.25 -15.90
C ILE A 89 4.78 11.74 -15.64
N LYS A 90 3.79 12.63 -15.58
CA LYS A 90 2.39 12.24 -15.41
C LYS A 90 1.86 11.42 -16.58
N GLU A 91 2.19 11.76 -17.81
CA GLU A 91 1.85 10.96 -18.99
C GLU A 91 2.49 9.56 -18.97
N GLU A 92 3.76 9.46 -18.53
CA GLU A 92 4.43 8.18 -18.38
C GLU A 92 3.78 7.33 -17.24
N GLU A 93 3.43 7.96 -16.12
CA GLU A 93 2.71 7.30 -15.02
C GLU A 93 1.32 6.82 -15.45
N GLU A 94 0.60 7.59 -16.28
CA GLU A 94 -0.71 7.22 -16.82
C GLU A 94 -0.62 6.01 -17.77
N LYS A 95 0.37 5.98 -18.65
CA LYS A 95 0.62 4.82 -19.53
C LYS A 95 0.91 3.55 -18.76
N VAL A 96 1.78 3.63 -17.74
CA VAL A 96 2.09 2.49 -16.86
C VAL A 96 0.84 2.02 -16.12
N ARG A 97 -0.03 2.95 -15.70
CA ARG A 97 -1.32 2.64 -15.09
C ARG A 97 -2.23 1.83 -16.02
N GLU A 98 -2.39 2.29 -17.26
CA GLU A 98 -3.22 1.59 -18.25
C GLU A 98 -2.69 0.19 -18.56
N GLU A 99 -1.36 0.02 -18.63
CA GLU A 99 -0.74 -1.28 -18.85
C GLU A 99 -1.01 -2.24 -17.68
N LEU A 100 -0.86 -1.75 -16.44
CA LEU A 100 -1.11 -2.55 -15.22
C LEU A 100 -2.59 -2.96 -15.11
N THR A 101 -3.51 -2.08 -15.45
CA THR A 101 -4.95 -2.40 -15.44
C THR A 101 -5.28 -3.52 -16.43
N LYS A 102 -4.69 -3.47 -17.63
CA LYS A 102 -4.88 -4.51 -18.66
C LYS A 102 -4.22 -5.85 -18.28
N GLU A 103 -3.12 -5.82 -17.52
CA GLU A 103 -2.49 -7.05 -17.01
C GLU A 103 -3.33 -7.71 -15.90
N ASP A 104 -3.90 -6.92 -15.00
CA ASP A 104 -4.77 -7.43 -13.93
C ASP A 104 -6.08 -8.02 -14.48
N GLU A 105 -6.66 -7.43 -15.53
CA GLU A 105 -7.83 -7.98 -16.23
C GLU A 105 -7.53 -9.33 -16.89
N LYS A 106 -6.36 -9.51 -17.50
CA LYS A 106 -5.94 -10.78 -18.13
C LYS A 106 -5.70 -11.89 -17.13
N ILE A 107 -5.17 -11.58 -15.95
CA ILE A 107 -4.91 -12.58 -14.89
C ILE A 107 -6.23 -13.14 -14.35
N ASP A 108 -7.27 -12.30 -14.26
CA ASP A 108 -8.58 -12.74 -13.79
C ASP A 108 -9.35 -13.55 -14.87
N GLU A 109 -9.08 -13.33 -16.15
CA GLU A 109 -9.67 -14.14 -17.25
C GLU A 109 -9.01 -15.53 -17.35
N THR A 110 -7.70 -15.63 -17.11
CA THR A 110 -6.97 -16.91 -17.14
C THR A 110 -7.27 -17.80 -15.93
N SER A 111 -7.59 -17.23 -14.79
CA SER A 111 -8.02 -18.03 -13.62
C SER A 111 -9.42 -18.65 -13.76
N ASN A 112 -10.16 -18.33 -14.81
CA ASN A 112 -11.47 -18.93 -15.10
C ASN A 112 -11.42 -20.16 -16.03
N SER A 113 -10.25 -20.53 -16.58
CA SER A 113 -10.14 -21.62 -17.55
C SER A 113 -9.55 -22.93 -17.02
N ASP A 114 -9.01 -22.95 -15.80
CA ASP A 114 -8.47 -24.17 -15.20
C ASP A 114 -9.29 -24.62 -13.97
N ASN A 115 -10.50 -25.12 -14.24
CA ASN A 115 -11.21 -26.04 -13.35
C ASN A 115 -11.17 -27.42 -13.97
N ASN A 116 -10.13 -28.19 -13.68
CA ASN A 116 -10.22 -29.63 -13.50
C ASN A 116 -8.94 -30.18 -12.89
N ASP A 117 -9.16 -30.91 -11.78
CA ASP A 117 -8.42 -32.02 -11.21
C ASP A 117 -7.02 -31.80 -10.64
N ASP A 118 -6.98 -32.23 -9.40
CA ASP A 118 -5.98 -32.87 -8.57
C ASP A 118 -5.46 -32.08 -7.37
N LEU A 119 -6.15 -32.38 -6.26
CA LEU A 119 -5.66 -32.25 -4.90
C LEU A 119 -4.47 -33.17 -4.66
N GLU A 120 -3.27 -32.61 -4.61
CA GLU A 120 -2.20 -33.22 -3.84
C GLU A 120 -1.40 -32.14 -3.10
N SER A 121 -1.31 -32.36 -1.79
CA SER A 121 -0.54 -31.64 -0.80
C SER A 121 0.92 -31.45 -1.22
N LYS A 122 1.41 -30.20 -1.30
CA LYS A 122 2.84 -29.90 -1.35
C LYS A 122 3.20 -28.84 -0.33
N ASP A 123 4.22 -29.21 0.47
CA ASP A 123 4.94 -28.42 1.44
C ASP A 123 5.43 -27.05 0.93
N PRO A 124 5.83 -26.10 1.80
CA PRO A 124 6.19 -24.73 1.41
C PRO A 124 7.39 -24.74 0.47
N ILE A 125 7.14 -24.45 -0.80
CA ILE A 125 8.16 -24.40 -1.86
C ILE A 125 9.05 -23.18 -1.65
N GLU A 126 10.34 -23.42 -1.47
CA GLU A 126 11.41 -22.44 -1.63
C GLU A 126 11.22 -21.65 -2.92
N GLN A 127 11.19 -20.32 -2.80
CA GLN A 127 11.06 -19.42 -3.94
C GLN A 127 12.23 -19.63 -4.90
N THR A 128 11.94 -20.12 -6.09
CA THR A 128 12.95 -20.34 -7.12
C THR A 128 13.51 -18.99 -7.66
N PRO A 129 14.78 -18.95 -8.08
CA PRO A 129 15.43 -17.73 -8.60
C PRO A 129 14.71 -17.08 -9.79
N LEU A 130 13.86 -17.84 -10.50
CA LEU A 130 13.03 -17.35 -11.61
C LEU A 130 11.84 -16.48 -11.14
N GLN A 131 11.24 -16.80 -9.98
CA GLN A 131 10.13 -16.01 -9.43
C GLN A 131 10.63 -14.66 -8.89
N ASN A 132 11.82 -14.64 -8.29
CA ASN A 132 12.44 -13.40 -7.84
C ASN A 132 12.77 -12.46 -9.01
N LYS A 133 13.24 -13.01 -10.15
CA LYS A 133 13.50 -12.22 -11.36
C LYS A 133 12.23 -11.64 -11.98
N LEU A 134 11.15 -12.41 -12.01
CA LEU A 134 9.84 -11.94 -12.49
C LEU A 134 9.22 -10.87 -11.58
N GLU A 135 9.49 -10.93 -10.27
CA GLU A 135 9.06 -9.88 -9.34
C GLU A 135 9.94 -8.63 -9.41
N GLU A 136 11.23 -8.78 -9.68
CA GLU A 136 12.15 -7.65 -9.91
C GLU A 136 11.83 -6.94 -11.23
N ASP A 137 11.61 -7.67 -12.32
CA ASP A 137 11.18 -7.12 -13.62
C ASP A 137 9.80 -6.43 -13.52
N LYS A 138 8.87 -6.97 -12.72
CA LYS A 138 7.58 -6.32 -12.42
C LYS A 138 7.75 -5.06 -11.57
N LYS A 139 8.72 -5.02 -10.65
CA LYS A 139 9.03 -3.82 -9.85
C LYS A 139 9.68 -2.73 -10.71
N GLU A 140 10.57 -3.09 -11.65
CA GLU A 140 11.18 -2.11 -12.56
C GLU A 140 10.16 -1.50 -13.53
N LYS A 141 9.19 -2.28 -14.01
CA LYS A 141 8.08 -1.77 -14.84
C LYS A 141 7.11 -0.85 -14.07
N ARG A 142 6.98 -1.03 -12.75
CA ARG A 142 6.08 -0.23 -11.91
C ARG A 142 6.55 1.20 -11.65
N TYR A 143 7.83 1.47 -11.85
CA TYR A 143 8.41 2.79 -11.62
C TYR A 143 9.24 3.18 -12.84
N PRO A 144 8.75 4.10 -13.67
CA PRO A 144 9.57 4.64 -14.77
C PRO A 144 10.89 5.16 -14.19
N ARG A 145 12.00 4.88 -14.88
CA ARG A 145 13.34 5.28 -14.43
C ARG A 145 13.34 6.78 -14.18
N LYS A 146 13.43 7.19 -12.93
CA LYS A 146 13.37 8.60 -12.54
C LYS A 146 14.56 9.33 -13.13
N LYS A 147 14.32 10.29 -14.01
CA LYS A 147 15.32 11.18 -14.61
C LYS A 147 16.06 12.02 -13.59
N TYR A 148 15.41 12.32 -12.47
CA TYR A 148 15.86 13.25 -11.44
C TYR A 148 16.30 12.51 -10.18
N LYS A 149 17.23 13.14 -9.45
CA LYS A 149 17.61 12.74 -8.10
C LYS A 149 16.73 13.42 -7.07
N ILE A 150 16.59 12.85 -5.88
CA ILE A 150 15.71 13.37 -4.83
C ILE A 150 16.00 14.85 -4.49
N GLN A 151 17.28 15.25 -4.44
CA GLN A 151 17.67 16.62 -4.12
C GLN A 151 17.27 17.65 -5.19
N GLU A 152 16.94 17.19 -6.40
CA GLU A 152 16.52 18.05 -7.50
C GLU A 152 15.01 18.33 -7.46
N VAL A 153 14.24 17.42 -6.88
CA VAL A 153 12.77 17.46 -6.91
C VAL A 153 12.12 17.86 -5.59
N ILE A 154 12.77 17.58 -4.46
CA ILE A 154 12.26 17.91 -3.12
C ILE A 154 13.22 18.90 -2.44
N LYS A 155 12.67 19.80 -1.65
CA LYS A 155 13.46 20.79 -0.89
C LYS A 155 13.28 20.63 0.62
N PRO A 156 14.31 20.95 1.42
CA PRO A 156 14.15 21.08 2.87
C PRO A 156 13.07 22.12 3.20
N ASN A 157 12.37 21.91 4.29
CA ASN A 157 11.23 22.69 4.77
C ASN A 157 9.96 22.59 3.93
N GLN A 158 9.92 21.78 2.88
CA GLN A 158 8.70 21.49 2.14
C GLN A 158 7.71 20.74 3.03
N VAL A 159 6.45 21.16 2.96
CA VAL A 159 5.34 20.52 3.68
C VAL A 159 4.68 19.51 2.76
N ILE A 160 4.49 18.30 3.25
CA ILE A 160 3.94 17.17 2.50
C ILE A 160 2.95 16.38 3.35
N LEU A 161 1.93 15.82 2.74
CA LEU A 161 1.02 14.87 3.37
C LEU A 161 1.65 13.47 3.30
N ILE A 162 1.72 12.81 4.43
CA ILE A 162 2.38 11.50 4.55
C ILE A 162 1.49 10.49 5.26
N GLN A 163 1.65 9.23 4.91
CA GLN A 163 1.08 8.10 5.63
C GLN A 163 2.19 7.19 6.16
N VAL A 164 1.99 6.66 7.36
CA VAL A 164 2.95 5.75 7.99
C VAL A 164 2.76 4.34 7.45
N LEU A 165 3.78 3.79 6.78
CA LEU A 165 3.79 2.40 6.30
C LEU A 165 4.21 1.41 7.37
N LYS A 166 5.22 1.79 8.17
CA LYS A 166 5.77 0.95 9.24
C LYS A 166 6.07 1.81 10.44
N ASP A 167 5.73 1.29 11.60
CA ASP A 167 6.02 1.93 12.88
C ASP A 167 7.53 2.05 13.14
N GLU A 168 7.88 2.90 14.07
CA GLU A 168 9.24 3.02 14.59
C GLU A 168 9.70 1.68 15.16
N ARG A 169 10.94 1.30 14.85
CA ARG A 169 11.52 0.06 15.36
C ARG A 169 12.93 0.27 15.86
N GLY A 170 13.14 0.05 17.15
CA GLY A 170 14.44 0.26 17.81
C GLY A 170 14.91 1.70 17.65
N LEU A 171 16.05 1.91 16.98
CA LEU A 171 16.61 3.25 16.71
C LEU A 171 16.16 3.83 15.36
N LYS A 172 15.37 3.09 14.56
CA LYS A 172 14.91 3.54 13.24
C LYS A 172 13.58 4.27 13.37
N GLY A 173 13.47 5.43 12.71
CA GLY A 173 12.22 6.16 12.56
C GLY A 173 11.21 5.40 11.69
N ALA A 174 9.96 5.84 11.73
CA ALA A 174 8.87 5.28 10.93
C ALA A 174 9.17 5.35 9.43
N ALA A 175 8.72 4.34 8.68
CA ALA A 175 8.74 4.41 7.22
C ALA A 175 7.48 5.10 6.71
N LEU A 176 7.66 6.10 5.85
CA LEU A 176 6.63 6.98 5.35
C LEU A 176 6.41 6.82 3.85
N THR A 177 5.23 7.20 3.39
CA THR A 177 4.89 7.35 1.98
C THR A 177 4.00 8.57 1.78
N THR A 178 4.03 9.17 0.59
CA THR A 178 3.05 10.19 0.19
C THR A 178 1.86 9.59 -0.56
N PHE A 179 1.91 8.31 -0.90
CA PHE A 179 0.78 7.59 -1.49
C PHE A 179 -0.20 7.21 -0.39
N ILE A 180 -1.34 7.88 -0.37
CA ILE A 180 -2.36 7.68 0.65
C ILE A 180 -3.22 6.47 0.29
N SER A 181 -3.47 5.62 1.28
CA SER A 181 -4.38 4.48 1.18
C SER A 181 -5.37 4.48 2.33
N ILE A 182 -6.66 4.52 2.02
CA ILE A 182 -7.74 4.51 3.01
C ILE A 182 -8.42 3.16 2.92
N ALA A 183 -8.20 2.33 3.93
CA ALA A 183 -8.69 0.97 3.96
C ALA A 183 -10.17 0.92 4.37
N GLY A 184 -11.01 0.28 3.53
CA GLY A 184 -12.32 -0.20 3.88
C GLY A 184 -12.28 -1.68 4.30
N LYS A 185 -13.44 -2.31 4.44
CA LYS A 185 -13.53 -3.72 4.85
C LYS A 185 -12.98 -4.69 3.79
N TYR A 186 -13.29 -4.45 2.52
CA TYR A 186 -12.93 -5.34 1.40
C TYR A 186 -12.26 -4.61 0.23
N ILE A 187 -12.26 -3.28 0.27
CA ILE A 187 -11.69 -2.40 -0.76
C ILE A 187 -10.79 -1.38 -0.10
N VAL A 188 -9.88 -0.81 -0.88
CA VAL A 188 -8.99 0.29 -0.46
C VAL A 188 -9.18 1.43 -1.44
N LEU A 189 -9.40 2.63 -0.93
CA LEU A 189 -9.40 3.84 -1.73
C LEU A 189 -7.99 4.44 -1.75
N MET A 190 -7.47 4.70 -2.93
CA MET A 190 -6.17 5.33 -3.14
C MET A 190 -6.35 6.68 -3.87
N PRO A 191 -6.55 7.79 -3.12
CA PRO A 191 -6.94 9.07 -3.72
C PRO A 191 -5.86 9.70 -4.62
N ASN A 192 -4.62 9.31 -4.46
CA ASN A 192 -3.50 9.90 -5.17
C ASN A 192 -2.51 8.87 -5.74
N THR A 193 -2.97 7.67 -5.99
CA THR A 193 -2.14 6.61 -6.56
C THR A 193 -2.68 6.22 -7.93
N PRO A 194 -1.86 6.22 -8.97
CA PRO A 194 -2.28 5.81 -10.30
C PRO A 194 -2.48 4.29 -10.45
N LYS A 195 -2.35 3.52 -9.40
CA LYS A 195 -2.64 2.08 -9.42
C LYS A 195 -4.14 1.85 -9.44
N GLY A 196 -4.61 1.01 -10.33
CA GLY A 196 -5.97 0.48 -10.28
C GLY A 196 -6.29 -0.10 -8.93
N GLY A 197 -7.50 0.11 -8.44
CA GLY A 197 -7.99 -0.43 -7.19
C GLY A 197 -7.97 -1.96 -7.17
N GLY A 198 -7.85 -2.54 -5.99
CA GLY A 198 -7.83 -3.98 -5.81
C GLY A 198 -8.93 -4.46 -4.87
N ILE A 199 -9.47 -5.64 -5.14
CA ILE A 199 -10.40 -6.32 -4.24
C ILE A 199 -9.62 -7.14 -3.24
N SER A 200 -10.02 -7.11 -1.96
CA SER A 200 -9.37 -7.85 -0.89
C SER A 200 -9.19 -9.34 -1.23
N ARG A 201 -8.01 -9.88 -0.87
CA ARG A 201 -7.71 -11.32 -0.99
C ARG A 201 -8.55 -12.17 -0.03
N LYS A 202 -9.19 -11.58 0.98
CA LYS A 202 -10.13 -12.28 1.90
C LYS A 202 -11.39 -12.77 1.18
N ILE A 203 -11.69 -12.25 -0.01
CA ILE A 203 -12.82 -12.73 -0.84
C ILE A 203 -12.26 -13.77 -1.81
N PHE A 204 -12.49 -15.03 -1.50
CA PHE A 204 -11.99 -16.17 -2.30
C PHE A 204 -12.92 -16.52 -3.46
N ASN A 205 -14.21 -16.23 -3.34
CA ASN A 205 -15.22 -16.62 -4.33
C ASN A 205 -15.12 -15.74 -5.60
N PRO A 206 -14.81 -16.32 -6.79
CA PRO A 206 -14.69 -15.56 -8.03
C PRO A 206 -15.98 -14.83 -8.42
N SER A 207 -17.16 -15.45 -8.16
CA SER A 207 -18.44 -14.83 -8.48
C SER A 207 -18.73 -13.57 -7.65
N GLU A 208 -18.31 -13.54 -6.38
CA GLU A 208 -18.42 -12.38 -5.51
C GLU A 208 -17.44 -11.29 -5.93
N ARG A 209 -16.21 -11.65 -6.29
CA ARG A 209 -15.22 -10.72 -6.83
C ARG A 209 -15.74 -10.03 -8.10
N LYS A 210 -16.37 -10.79 -9.00
CA LYS A 210 -16.97 -10.25 -10.22
C LYS A 210 -18.12 -9.29 -9.92
N LYS A 211 -18.99 -9.61 -8.95
CA LYS A 211 -20.06 -8.70 -8.50
C LYS A 211 -19.52 -7.38 -7.97
N ILE A 212 -18.49 -7.44 -7.10
CA ILE A 212 -17.86 -6.25 -6.53
C ILE A 212 -17.23 -5.41 -7.63
N ARG A 213 -16.54 -6.02 -8.60
CA ARG A 213 -15.95 -5.32 -9.74
C ARG A 213 -17.02 -4.60 -10.58
N ASN A 214 -18.13 -5.26 -10.87
CA ASN A 214 -19.23 -4.63 -11.60
C ASN A 214 -19.76 -3.40 -10.84
N ILE A 215 -19.96 -3.51 -9.52
CA ILE A 215 -20.39 -2.38 -8.69
C ILE A 215 -19.36 -1.25 -8.71
N LEU A 216 -18.05 -1.57 -8.65
CA LEU A 216 -16.99 -0.56 -8.71
C LEU A 216 -16.94 0.15 -10.07
N ASN A 217 -17.22 -0.57 -11.16
CA ASN A 217 -17.28 0.01 -12.50
C ASN A 217 -18.49 0.94 -12.69
N ASP A 218 -19.60 0.67 -11.96
CA ASP A 218 -20.77 1.54 -11.97
C ASP A 218 -20.56 2.85 -11.18
N ILE A 219 -19.53 2.90 -10.30
CA ILE A 219 -19.17 4.08 -9.54
C ILE A 219 -18.22 4.94 -10.37
N THR A 220 -18.60 6.19 -10.61
CA THR A 220 -17.75 7.14 -11.31
C THR A 220 -16.62 7.61 -10.38
N ILE A 221 -15.46 6.98 -10.49
CA ILE A 221 -14.25 7.36 -9.77
C ILE A 221 -13.41 8.28 -10.66
N PRO A 222 -12.89 9.41 -10.16
CA PRO A 222 -11.97 10.26 -10.90
C PRO A 222 -10.75 9.46 -11.38
N LYS A 223 -10.26 9.76 -12.60
CA LYS A 223 -9.14 9.02 -13.23
C LYS A 223 -7.85 9.02 -12.40
N GLU A 224 -7.67 9.99 -11.52
CA GLU A 224 -6.50 10.15 -10.66
C GLU A 224 -6.55 9.27 -9.39
N MET A 225 -7.70 8.66 -9.12
CA MET A 225 -7.93 7.80 -7.94
C MET A 225 -7.95 6.32 -8.33
N GLY A 226 -7.51 5.49 -7.39
CA GLY A 226 -7.55 4.04 -7.51
C GLY A 226 -8.34 3.37 -6.40
#